data_ba298617779a15b71a4ca3a5bf91593f
#
_entry.id   ba298617779a15b71a4ca3a5bf91593f
#
_cell.length_a   1.000
_cell.length_b   1.000
_cell.length_c   1.000
_cell.angle_alpha   90.00
_cell.angle_beta   90.00
_cell.angle_gamma   90.00
#
_symmetry.space_group_name_H-M   'P 1'
#
loop_
_entity.id
_entity.type
_entity.pdbx_description
1 polymer ?
#
loop_
_entity_poly.entity_id
_entity_poly.type
_entity_poly.pdbx_seq_one_letter_code
_entity_poly.pdbx_strand_id
1 'polypeptide(L)'
;MDVAMFRFPGLPERLALPPLDAHYISFTLAGALDIERDLGRDVERARFRPGMSLILPAGRENAWRWNGATDELHLYVSPSWLGEVGATIGVAAPAPVERFAFEDPLLRSLAHALLDERRAGGVGGRLFRQALAETVALRLLREHCIVLAAPP
;
A
#
# COMPACT_ATOMS: atom_id res chain seq x y z
N MET A 1 7.83 -4.03 7.51
CA MET A 1 6.98 -2.98 6.91
C MET A 1 7.73 -1.66 6.89
N ASP A 2 7.68 -0.94 5.80
CA ASP A 2 8.29 0.39 5.64
C ASP A 2 7.26 1.42 5.17
N VAL A 3 7.46 2.69 5.53
CA VAL A 3 6.59 3.81 5.16
C VAL A 3 7.44 5.00 4.74
N ALA A 4 7.08 5.66 3.65
CA ALA A 4 7.80 6.80 3.13
C ALA A 4 6.85 7.79 2.44
N MET A 5 7.26 9.04 2.36
CA MET A 5 6.53 10.09 1.65
C MET A 5 7.31 10.53 0.42
N PHE A 6 6.61 10.70 -0.68
CA PHE A 6 7.18 11.08 -1.97
C PHE A 6 6.39 12.23 -2.58
N ARG A 7 7.10 13.04 -3.35
CA ARG A 7 6.51 14.03 -4.25
C ARG A 7 6.81 13.62 -5.67
N PHE A 8 5.77 13.42 -6.46
CA PHE A 8 5.91 13.05 -7.85
C PHE A 8 5.53 14.20 -8.77
N PRO A 9 6.43 14.59 -9.68
CA PRO A 9 6.08 15.41 -10.83
C PRO A 9 5.30 14.56 -11.85
N GLY A 10 4.67 15.21 -12.81
CA GLY A 10 4.05 14.49 -13.93
C GLY A 10 5.08 13.65 -14.71
N LEU A 11 4.65 12.47 -15.15
CA LEU A 11 5.43 11.57 -16.01
C LEU A 11 4.58 11.19 -17.23
N PRO A 12 4.70 11.96 -18.33
CA PRO A 12 3.88 11.71 -19.52
C PRO A 12 4.33 10.49 -20.32
N GLU A 13 5.55 10.00 -20.09
CA GLU A 13 6.08 8.81 -20.74
C GLU A 13 5.71 7.55 -19.95
N ARG A 14 5.60 6.43 -20.68
CA ARG A 14 5.34 5.13 -20.08
C ARG A 14 6.58 4.65 -19.30
N LEU A 15 6.39 4.39 -18.01
CA LEU A 15 7.41 3.82 -17.13
C LEU A 15 7.04 2.37 -16.78
N ALA A 16 7.83 1.43 -17.27
CA ALA A 16 7.75 0.04 -16.82
C ALA A 16 8.60 -0.13 -15.56
N LEU A 17 8.01 -0.72 -14.53
CA LEU A 17 8.68 -1.00 -13.27
C LEU A 17 8.83 -2.51 -13.07
N PRO A 18 10.00 -2.97 -12.57
CA PRO A 18 10.15 -4.37 -12.19
C PRO A 18 9.19 -4.73 -11.04
N PRO A 19 8.86 -6.01 -10.89
CA PRO A 19 8.11 -6.48 -9.74
C PRO A 19 8.78 -6.08 -8.43
N LEU A 20 7.98 -5.64 -7.47
CA LEU A 20 8.45 -5.34 -6.12
C LEU A 20 8.42 -6.61 -5.26
N ASP A 21 9.38 -6.75 -4.36
CA ASP A 21 9.41 -7.84 -3.38
C ASP A 21 8.43 -7.64 -2.22
N ALA A 22 7.82 -6.45 -2.13
CA ALA A 22 6.84 -6.09 -1.12
C ALA A 22 5.48 -5.77 -1.75
N HIS A 23 4.41 -5.99 -1.00
CA HIS A 23 3.11 -5.40 -1.33
C HIS A 23 3.21 -3.89 -1.19
N TYR A 24 2.75 -3.19 -2.19
CA TYR A 24 2.82 -1.74 -2.28
C TYR A 24 1.43 -1.13 -2.15
N ILE A 25 1.30 -0.17 -1.26
CA ILE A 25 0.07 0.61 -1.08
C ILE A 25 0.44 2.09 -1.17
N SER A 26 -0.25 2.86 -2.00
CA SER A 26 -0.11 4.31 -2.02
C SER A 26 -1.37 5.02 -1.57
N PHE A 27 -1.18 6.20 -1.02
CA PHE A 27 -2.24 7.10 -0.58
C PHE A 27 -1.93 8.50 -1.11
N THR A 28 -2.82 9.05 -1.93
CA THR A 28 -2.70 10.43 -2.39
C THR A 28 -3.03 11.39 -1.25
N LEU A 29 -2.10 12.27 -0.90
CA LEU A 29 -2.22 13.23 0.21
C LEU A 29 -2.61 14.62 -0.28
N ALA A 30 -1.99 15.07 -1.37
CA ALA A 30 -2.23 16.38 -1.95
C ALA A 30 -2.06 16.34 -3.46
N GLY A 31 -2.59 17.34 -4.15
CA GLY A 31 -2.57 17.40 -5.60
C GLY A 31 -3.63 16.51 -6.26
N ALA A 32 -3.51 16.33 -7.54
CA ALA A 32 -4.31 15.39 -8.32
C ALA A 32 -3.54 14.95 -9.56
N LEU A 33 -3.74 13.72 -9.97
CA LEU A 33 -3.12 13.19 -11.18
C LEU A 33 -4.05 12.22 -11.91
N ASP A 34 -3.95 12.23 -13.22
CA ASP A 34 -4.58 11.23 -14.06
C ASP A 34 -3.57 10.10 -14.26
N ILE A 35 -3.89 8.91 -13.74
CA ILE A 35 -3.07 7.71 -13.83
C ILE A 35 -3.61 6.79 -14.91
N GLU A 36 -2.70 6.29 -15.72
CA GLU A 36 -2.91 5.14 -16.58
C GLU A 36 -1.99 4.01 -16.13
N ARG A 37 -2.56 2.85 -15.90
CA ARG A 37 -1.84 1.62 -15.57
C ARG A 37 -2.06 0.59 -16.66
N ASP A 38 -0.96 0.11 -17.23
CA ASP A 38 -0.95 -0.93 -18.27
C ASP A 38 -0.61 -2.28 -17.62
N LEU A 39 -1.54 -3.21 -17.70
CA LEU A 39 -1.45 -4.58 -17.19
C LEU A 39 -1.10 -5.59 -18.30
N GLY A 40 -0.74 -5.11 -19.49
CA GLY A 40 -0.41 -5.94 -20.65
C GLY A 40 -1.63 -6.42 -21.45
N ARG A 41 -2.74 -6.70 -20.80
CA ARG A 41 -4.03 -7.08 -21.46
C ARG A 41 -5.05 -5.97 -21.39
N ASP A 42 -5.04 -5.24 -20.29
CA ASP A 42 -6.00 -4.19 -19.98
C ASP A 42 -5.26 -2.92 -19.56
N VAL A 43 -5.87 -1.78 -19.85
CA VAL A 43 -5.38 -0.48 -19.41
C VAL A 43 -6.42 0.13 -18.49
N GLU A 44 -6.04 0.35 -17.24
CA GLU A 44 -6.87 1.03 -16.26
C GLU A 44 -6.52 2.52 -16.22
N ARG A 45 -7.55 3.35 -16.06
CA ARG A 45 -7.41 4.81 -15.96
C ARG A 45 -8.25 5.33 -14.81
N ALA A 46 -7.66 6.22 -14.02
CA ALA A 46 -8.39 6.93 -12.97
C ALA A 46 -7.75 8.28 -12.69
N ARG A 47 -8.57 9.20 -12.20
CA ARG A 47 -8.09 10.46 -11.61
C ARG A 47 -7.94 10.26 -10.12
N PHE A 48 -6.69 10.30 -9.66
CA PHE A 48 -6.36 10.24 -8.24
C PHE A 48 -6.43 11.63 -7.63
N ARG A 49 -6.98 11.72 -6.45
CA ARG A 49 -7.16 12.92 -5.64
C ARG A 49 -6.91 12.57 -4.17
N PRO A 50 -6.76 13.56 -3.27
CA PRO A 50 -6.56 13.29 -1.85
C PRO A 50 -7.59 12.35 -1.28
N GLY A 51 -7.12 11.29 -0.61
CA GLY A 51 -7.93 10.21 -0.07
C GLY A 51 -7.92 8.92 -0.88
N MET A 52 -7.61 8.99 -2.17
CA MET A 52 -7.55 7.80 -3.03
C MET A 52 -6.27 7.01 -2.82
N SER A 53 -6.39 5.72 -3.05
CA SER A 53 -5.37 4.72 -2.77
C SER A 53 -5.31 3.67 -3.87
N LEU A 54 -4.19 2.95 -3.93
CA LEU A 54 -4.06 1.72 -4.71
C LEU A 54 -3.31 0.66 -3.89
N ILE A 55 -3.57 -0.60 -4.21
CA ILE A 55 -2.80 -1.76 -3.71
C ILE A 55 -2.25 -2.51 -4.90
N LEU A 56 -0.94 -2.74 -4.88
CA LEU A 56 -0.23 -3.59 -5.82
C LEU A 56 0.42 -4.74 -5.04
N PRO A 57 -0.03 -5.98 -5.24
CA PRO A 57 0.60 -7.14 -4.63
C PRO A 57 2.05 -7.30 -5.08
N ALA A 58 2.90 -7.87 -4.21
CA ALA A 58 4.27 -8.23 -4.55
C ALA A 58 4.34 -9.14 -5.78
N GLY A 59 5.40 -9.04 -6.55
CA GLY A 59 5.64 -9.88 -7.73
C GLY A 59 4.84 -9.49 -8.97
N ARG A 60 4.10 -8.38 -8.97
CA ARG A 60 3.32 -7.91 -10.12
C ARG A 60 4.17 -7.00 -11.01
N GLU A 61 4.27 -7.37 -12.29
CA GLU A 61 4.75 -6.47 -13.32
C GLU A 61 3.69 -5.44 -13.65
N ASN A 62 4.11 -4.20 -13.87
CA ASN A 62 3.22 -3.12 -14.23
C ASN A 62 3.97 -2.00 -14.97
N ALA A 63 3.21 -1.21 -15.71
CA ALA A 63 3.72 -0.01 -16.34
C ALA A 63 2.73 1.13 -16.10
N TRP A 64 3.28 2.31 -15.91
CA TRP A 64 2.55 3.49 -15.50
C TRP A 64 2.81 4.66 -16.41
N ARG A 65 1.80 5.49 -16.53
CA ARG A 65 1.89 6.86 -17.02
C ARG A 65 1.02 7.73 -16.14
N TRP A 66 1.47 8.91 -15.79
CA TRP A 66 0.63 9.86 -15.07
C TRP A 66 0.87 11.28 -15.52
N ASN A 67 -0.18 12.10 -15.42
CA ASN A 67 -0.16 13.52 -15.69
C ASN A 67 -0.68 14.26 -14.47
N GLY A 68 0.04 15.29 -14.06
CA GLY A 68 -0.21 16.01 -12.82
C GLY A 68 0.88 15.80 -11.79
N ALA A 69 0.79 16.48 -10.66
CA ALA A 69 1.74 16.36 -9.56
C ALA A 69 1.01 16.06 -8.27
N THR A 70 1.62 15.23 -7.42
CA THR A 70 1.01 14.76 -6.18
C THR A 70 2.05 14.53 -5.10
N ASP A 71 1.61 14.66 -3.85
CA ASP A 71 2.30 14.14 -2.67
C ASP A 71 1.64 12.81 -2.30
N GLU A 72 2.46 11.77 -2.19
CA GLU A 72 2.03 10.39 -1.92
C GLU A 72 2.66 9.86 -0.63
N LEU A 73 1.88 9.12 0.14
CA LEU A 73 2.37 8.28 1.23
C LEU A 73 2.41 6.84 0.74
N HIS A 74 3.58 6.22 0.80
CA HIS A 74 3.79 4.86 0.37
C HIS A 74 4.02 3.93 1.55
N LEU A 75 3.38 2.78 1.52
CA LEU A 75 3.50 1.71 2.49
C LEU A 75 3.97 0.46 1.78
N TYR A 76 5.05 -0.15 2.30
CA TYR A 76 5.62 -1.39 1.78
C TYR A 76 5.48 -2.48 2.84
N VAL A 77 4.79 -3.56 2.50
CA VAL A 77 4.48 -4.66 3.41
C VAL A 77 5.13 -5.94 2.90
N SER A 78 6.04 -6.50 3.69
CA SER A 78 6.68 -7.78 3.35
C SER A 78 5.64 -8.91 3.32
N PRO A 79 5.59 -9.73 2.26
CA PRO A 79 4.70 -10.89 2.19
C PRO A 79 4.92 -11.88 3.35
N SER A 80 6.18 -12.15 3.71
CA SER A 80 6.51 -13.06 4.82
C SER A 80 5.99 -12.53 6.15
N TRP A 81 6.22 -11.25 6.44
CA TRP A 81 5.72 -10.64 7.67
C TRP A 81 4.19 -10.60 7.74
N LEU A 82 3.50 -10.29 6.63
CA LEU A 82 2.04 -10.34 6.57
C LEU A 82 1.53 -11.77 6.83
N GLY A 83 2.23 -12.77 6.29
CA GLY A 83 1.97 -14.18 6.54
C GLY A 83 2.17 -14.59 8.01
N GLU A 84 3.23 -14.10 8.66
CA GLU A 84 3.49 -14.32 10.08
C GLU A 84 2.36 -13.75 10.94
N VAL A 85 1.93 -12.50 10.69
CA VAL A 85 0.79 -11.91 11.40
C VAL A 85 -0.49 -12.72 11.14
N GLY A 86 -0.74 -13.10 9.88
CA GLY A 86 -1.88 -13.96 9.51
C GLY A 86 -1.91 -15.27 10.30
N ALA A 87 -0.77 -15.93 10.40
CA ALA A 87 -0.65 -17.20 11.14
C ALA A 87 -1.05 -17.07 12.61
N THR A 88 -0.78 -15.93 13.26
CA THR A 88 -1.18 -15.72 14.67
C THR A 88 -2.70 -15.71 14.88
N ILE A 89 -3.47 -15.48 13.84
CA ILE A 89 -4.93 -15.43 13.85
C ILE A 89 -5.59 -16.54 13.01
N GLY A 90 -4.81 -17.58 12.66
CA GLY A 90 -5.33 -18.74 11.93
C GLY A 90 -5.58 -18.49 10.43
N VAL A 91 -4.93 -17.51 9.83
CA VAL A 91 -4.99 -17.24 8.40
C VAL A 91 -3.77 -17.84 7.71
N ALA A 92 -3.98 -18.69 6.72
CA ALA A 92 -2.93 -19.26 5.89
C ALA A 92 -2.77 -18.45 4.58
N ALA A 93 -1.53 -18.20 4.18
CA ALA A 93 -1.16 -17.64 2.88
C ALA A 93 -2.02 -16.43 2.44
N PRO A 94 -2.07 -15.35 3.22
CA PRO A 94 -2.87 -14.19 2.86
C PRO A 94 -2.36 -13.57 1.55
N ALA A 95 -3.27 -13.31 0.62
CA ALA A 95 -2.96 -12.70 -0.66
C ALA A 95 -3.70 -11.36 -0.79
N PRO A 96 -3.01 -10.22 -0.72
CA PRO A 96 -3.63 -8.94 -0.98
C PRO A 96 -4.27 -8.90 -2.37
N VAL A 97 -5.49 -8.36 -2.42
CA VAL A 97 -6.22 -8.15 -3.67
C VAL A 97 -5.70 -6.87 -4.32
N GLU A 98 -5.37 -6.98 -5.58
CA GLU A 98 -5.02 -5.81 -6.38
C GLU A 98 -6.21 -4.86 -6.47
N ARG A 99 -6.00 -3.59 -6.11
CA ARG A 99 -7.06 -2.57 -6.12
C ARG A 99 -6.52 -1.28 -6.71
N PHE A 100 -7.30 -0.70 -7.60
CA PHE A 100 -6.98 0.55 -8.27
C PHE A 100 -8.08 1.59 -7.98
N ALA A 101 -7.68 2.77 -7.51
CA ALA A 101 -8.58 3.90 -7.23
C ALA A 101 -9.69 3.59 -6.20
N PHE A 102 -9.30 3.30 -4.97
CA PHE A 102 -10.23 3.09 -3.85
C PHE A 102 -9.91 4.04 -2.68
N GLU A 103 -10.76 4.06 -1.67
CA GLU A 103 -10.55 4.81 -0.44
C GLU A 103 -10.60 3.88 0.78
N ASP A 104 -9.64 4.02 1.68
CA ASP A 104 -9.65 3.44 3.03
C ASP A 104 -9.08 4.45 4.03
N PRO A 105 -9.96 5.28 4.62
CA PRO A 105 -9.53 6.33 5.54
C PRO A 105 -8.79 5.80 6.78
N LEU A 106 -9.17 4.61 7.27
CA LEU A 106 -8.52 4.01 8.43
C LEU A 106 -7.10 3.56 8.09
N LEU A 107 -6.92 2.83 6.99
CA LEU A 107 -5.61 2.38 6.56
C LEU A 107 -4.67 3.56 6.29
N ARG A 108 -5.18 4.62 5.66
CA ARG A 108 -4.43 5.86 5.44
C ARG A 108 -4.01 6.51 6.77
N SER A 109 -4.92 6.62 7.74
CA SER A 109 -4.60 7.20 9.06
C SER A 109 -3.55 6.41 9.80
N LEU A 110 -3.59 5.09 9.74
CA LEU A 110 -2.58 4.20 10.33
C LEU A 110 -1.21 4.38 9.66
N ALA A 111 -1.17 4.50 8.33
CA ALA A 111 0.06 4.76 7.59
C ALA A 111 0.67 6.13 7.94
N HIS A 112 -0.16 7.17 8.11
CA HIS A 112 0.28 8.47 8.62
C HIS A 112 0.88 8.36 10.03
N ALA A 113 0.19 7.68 10.94
CA ALA A 113 0.67 7.51 12.32
C ALA A 113 2.04 6.79 12.35
N LEU A 114 2.24 5.78 11.49
CA LEU A 114 3.53 5.12 11.33
C LEU A 114 4.62 6.07 10.84
N LEU A 115 4.31 6.92 9.86
CA LEU A 115 5.26 7.90 9.33
C LEU A 115 5.66 8.93 10.40
N ASP A 116 4.68 9.43 11.14
CA ASP A 116 4.89 10.43 12.20
C ASP A 116 5.74 9.84 13.33
N GLU A 117 5.44 8.62 13.77
CA GLU A 117 6.22 7.94 14.79
C GLU A 117 7.65 7.62 14.33
N ARG A 118 7.84 7.32 13.04
CA ARG A 118 9.18 7.13 12.46
C ARG A 118 10.02 8.42 12.50
N ARG A 119 9.37 9.57 12.33
CA ARG A 119 10.04 10.88 12.29
C ARG A 119 10.30 11.47 13.66
N ALA A 120 9.29 11.43 14.52
CA ALA A 120 9.35 12.06 15.83
C ALA A 120 10.00 11.17 16.90
N GLY A 121 9.70 9.87 16.87
CA GLY A 121 10.02 8.95 17.94
C GLY A 121 9.33 9.35 19.25
N GLY A 122 9.55 8.59 20.31
CA GLY A 122 8.97 8.93 21.60
C GLY A 122 9.15 7.82 22.64
N VAL A 123 8.62 8.06 23.83
CA VAL A 123 8.59 7.05 24.90
C VAL A 123 7.79 5.84 24.39
N GLY A 124 8.42 4.65 24.43
CA GLY A 124 7.79 3.43 23.93
C GLY A 124 7.69 3.33 22.41
N GLY A 125 8.33 4.22 21.63
CA GLY A 125 8.18 4.34 20.19
C GLY A 125 8.35 3.05 19.39
N ARG A 126 9.27 2.15 19.80
CA ARG A 126 9.40 0.83 19.16
C ARG A 126 8.14 -0.01 19.32
N LEU A 127 7.59 -0.08 20.53
CA LEU A 127 6.39 -0.85 20.82
C LEU A 127 5.16 -0.24 20.13
N PHE A 128 5.06 1.08 20.12
CA PHE A 128 3.98 1.78 19.48
C PHE A 128 4.00 1.56 17.94
N ARG A 129 5.18 1.66 17.31
CA ARG A 129 5.33 1.34 15.88
C ARG A 129 4.94 -0.10 15.55
N GLN A 130 5.33 -1.05 16.43
CA GLN A 130 4.94 -2.44 16.26
C GLN A 130 3.41 -2.61 16.31
N ALA A 131 2.75 -2.02 17.29
CA ALA A 131 1.30 -2.09 17.44
C ALA A 131 0.58 -1.46 16.24
N LEU A 132 1.06 -0.30 15.75
CA LEU A 132 0.52 0.32 14.52
C LEU A 132 0.71 -0.59 13.31
N ALA A 133 1.88 -1.19 13.16
CA ALA A 133 2.19 -2.10 12.06
C ALA A 133 1.27 -3.33 12.07
N GLU A 134 1.10 -3.96 13.22
CA GLU A 134 0.18 -5.09 13.40
C GLU A 134 -1.27 -4.69 13.09
N THR A 135 -1.69 -3.49 13.50
CA THR A 135 -3.03 -2.96 13.19
C THR A 135 -3.21 -2.75 11.67
N VAL A 136 -2.18 -2.25 10.98
CA VAL A 136 -2.18 -2.17 9.51
C VAL A 136 -2.33 -3.55 8.88
N ALA A 137 -1.54 -4.54 9.35
CA ALA A 137 -1.63 -5.90 8.84
C ALA A 137 -3.03 -6.49 9.04
N LEU A 138 -3.61 -6.34 10.23
CA LEU A 138 -4.97 -6.79 10.52
C LEU A 138 -6.01 -6.11 9.63
N ARG A 139 -5.86 -4.80 9.36
CA ARG A 139 -6.74 -4.09 8.41
C ARG A 139 -6.63 -4.66 7.01
N LEU A 140 -5.40 -4.90 6.52
CA LEU A 140 -5.17 -5.52 5.21
C LEU A 140 -5.78 -6.92 5.13
N LEU A 141 -5.53 -7.77 6.13
CA LEU A 141 -6.06 -9.13 6.18
C LEU A 141 -7.59 -9.18 6.15
N ARG A 142 -8.25 -8.25 6.82
CA ARG A 142 -9.72 -8.22 6.94
C ARG A 142 -10.43 -7.67 5.71
N GLU A 143 -9.87 -6.65 5.07
CA GLU A 143 -10.57 -5.86 4.07
C GLU A 143 -9.96 -5.95 2.66
N HIS A 144 -8.69 -6.35 2.58
CA HIS A 144 -7.92 -6.24 1.35
C HIS A 144 -7.18 -7.51 0.95
N CYS A 145 -7.40 -8.62 1.64
CA CYS A 145 -6.80 -9.91 1.30
C CYS A 145 -7.85 -10.97 1.00
N ILE A 146 -7.50 -11.87 0.09
CA ILE A 146 -8.10 -13.20 0.07
C ILE A 146 -7.39 -13.99 1.17
N VAL A 147 -8.17 -14.55 2.07
CA VAL A 147 -7.66 -15.33 3.20
C VAL A 147 -8.24 -16.74 3.17
N LEU A 148 -7.39 -17.71 3.43
CA LEU A 148 -7.78 -19.09 3.65
C LEU A 148 -7.63 -19.38 5.13
N ALA A 149 -8.58 -20.12 5.72
CA ALA A 149 -8.40 -20.62 7.06
C ALA A 149 -7.20 -21.59 7.08
N ALA A 150 -6.37 -21.49 8.11
CA ALA A 150 -5.33 -22.49 8.31
C ALA A 150 -5.99 -23.87 8.52
N PRO A 151 -5.43 -24.95 7.98
CA PRO A 151 -5.91 -26.28 8.27
C PRO A 151 -5.81 -26.55 9.78
N PRO A 152 -6.76 -27.32 10.34
CA PRO A 152 -6.77 -27.67 11.76
C PRO A 152 -5.52 -28.44 12.19
#